data_531e3fdd0857989846bcc1ac40fea84d
#
_entry.id   531e3fdd0857989846bcc1ac40fea84d
#
_cell.length_a   1.000
_cell.length_b   1.000
_cell.length_c   1.000
_cell.angle_alpha   90.00
_cell.angle_beta   90.00
_cell.angle_gamma   90.00
#
_symmetry.space_group_name_H-M   'P 1'
#
loop_
_entity.id
_entity.type
_entity.pdbx_description
1 polymer ?
#
loop_
_entity_poly.entity_id
_entity_poly.type
_entity_poly.pdbx_seq_one_letter_code
_entity_poly.pdbx_strand_id
1 'polypeptide(L)'
;MRRTPASFAAPFALLAAAALAAPVQAADLDVAIREARSQAGQFRVALVDAAGYAGKAAPIAARLQPPSGDVTRVRFADVPSGRYALMVIHDENGNGRLDTNLVGMPVEGYGFSNNPRVMRKPTFDEAAFDVGVDALTLDIAIR
;
A
#
# COMPACT_ATOMS: atom_id res chain seq x y z
N MET A 1 81.78 -6.67 -6.17
CA MET A 1 80.77 -5.58 -5.99
C MET A 1 79.47 -6.02 -6.66
N ARG A 2 78.47 -6.48 -5.90
CA ARG A 2 77.16 -6.85 -6.40
C ARG A 2 76.13 -5.87 -5.81
N ARG A 3 75.51 -5.04 -6.64
CA ARG A 3 74.46 -4.10 -6.25
C ARG A 3 73.11 -4.84 -6.32
N THR A 4 72.41 -4.92 -5.19
CA THR A 4 71.04 -5.39 -5.08
C THR A 4 70.06 -4.24 -5.44
N PRO A 5 69.00 -4.47 -6.23
CA PRO A 5 67.98 -3.45 -6.45
C PRO A 5 66.95 -3.48 -5.28
N ALA A 6 66.67 -2.32 -4.75
CA ALA A 6 65.61 -2.10 -3.78
C ALA A 6 64.25 -2.11 -4.46
N SER A 7 63.38 -3.08 -4.08
CA SER A 7 61.95 -3.10 -4.47
C SER A 7 61.17 -2.11 -3.63
N PHE A 8 60.65 -1.10 -4.28
CA PHE A 8 59.64 -0.20 -3.69
C PHE A 8 58.25 -0.83 -3.85
N ALA A 9 57.71 -1.31 -2.76
CA ALA A 9 56.31 -1.69 -2.72
C ALA A 9 55.46 -0.45 -2.39
N ALA A 10 54.63 -0.02 -3.34
CA ALA A 10 53.66 1.03 -3.13
C ALA A 10 52.43 0.43 -2.38
N PRO A 11 51.92 1.13 -1.36
CA PRO A 11 50.67 0.68 -0.71
C PRO A 11 49.48 1.07 -1.57
N PHE A 12 48.72 0.08 -2.00
CA PHE A 12 47.44 0.27 -2.67
C PHE A 12 46.43 0.66 -1.59
N ALA A 13 46.10 1.94 -1.49
CA ALA A 13 45.04 2.42 -0.61
C ALA A 13 43.68 2.05 -1.21
N LEU A 14 43.02 1.06 -0.63
CA LEU A 14 41.66 0.66 -0.96
C LEU A 14 40.69 1.70 -0.41
N LEU A 15 40.21 2.60 -1.26
CA LEU A 15 39.18 3.59 -0.91
C LEU A 15 37.84 2.88 -0.85
N ALA A 16 37.38 2.49 0.34
CA ALA A 16 36.06 1.95 0.58
C ALA A 16 35.04 3.10 0.44
N ALA A 17 34.34 3.16 -0.70
CA ALA A 17 33.20 4.05 -0.89
C ALA A 17 32.03 3.54 -0.04
N ALA A 18 31.83 4.12 1.13
CA ALA A 18 30.61 3.92 1.91
C ALA A 18 29.44 4.56 1.14
N ALA A 19 28.62 3.74 0.51
CA ALA A 19 27.35 4.18 -0.05
C ALA A 19 26.45 4.63 1.11
N LEU A 20 26.27 5.93 1.29
CA LEU A 20 25.29 6.51 2.18
C LEU A 20 23.90 6.17 1.61
N ALA A 21 23.27 5.13 2.14
CA ALA A 21 21.85 4.87 1.89
C ALA A 21 21.04 6.05 2.44
N ALA A 22 20.40 6.82 1.55
CA ALA A 22 19.47 7.85 1.98
C ALA A 22 18.34 7.20 2.80
N PRO A 23 17.90 7.81 3.92
CA PRO A 23 16.79 7.26 4.69
C PRO A 23 15.55 7.19 3.80
N VAL A 24 14.95 6.01 3.70
CA VAL A 24 13.64 5.87 3.07
C VAL A 24 12.65 6.60 3.96
N GLN A 25 12.06 7.66 3.44
CA GLN A 25 11.01 8.39 4.14
C GLN A 25 9.74 7.53 4.13
N ALA A 26 9.15 7.36 5.29
CA ALA A 26 7.97 6.54 5.47
C ALA A 26 7.02 7.24 6.43
N ALA A 27 5.71 7.01 6.26
CA ALA A 27 4.68 7.58 7.11
C ALA A 27 3.66 6.51 7.51
N ASP A 28 2.98 6.75 8.62
CA ASP A 28 1.85 5.95 9.04
C ASP A 28 0.58 6.39 8.31
N LEU A 29 -0.19 5.42 7.87
CA LEU A 29 -1.47 5.62 7.21
C LEU A 29 -2.58 5.00 8.07
N ASP A 30 -3.46 5.85 8.59
CA ASP A 30 -4.66 5.46 9.32
C ASP A 30 -5.88 5.54 8.40
N VAL A 31 -6.62 4.44 8.27
CA VAL A 31 -7.79 4.32 7.40
C VAL A 31 -9.03 4.12 8.26
N ALA A 32 -10.01 5.01 8.13
CA ALA A 32 -11.32 4.90 8.74
C ALA A 32 -12.33 4.40 7.71
N ILE A 33 -12.82 3.18 7.88
CA ILE A 33 -13.83 2.56 7.01
C ILE A 33 -15.19 2.80 7.63
N ARG A 34 -16.10 3.40 6.87
CA ARG A 34 -17.45 3.78 7.29
C ARG A 34 -18.51 3.11 6.41
N GLU A 35 -19.76 3.18 6.88
CA GLU A 35 -20.93 2.70 6.15
C GLU A 35 -20.86 1.20 5.83
N ALA A 36 -20.29 0.40 6.78
CA ALA A 36 -20.35 -1.04 6.69
C ALA A 36 -21.80 -1.51 6.54
N ARG A 37 -22.09 -2.36 5.58
CA ARG A 37 -23.44 -2.88 5.32
C ARG A 37 -23.91 -3.86 6.41
N SER A 38 -22.95 -4.54 7.04
CA SER A 38 -23.19 -5.48 8.13
C SER A 38 -21.97 -5.55 9.04
N GLN A 39 -22.10 -6.24 10.18
CA GLN A 39 -20.96 -6.57 11.05
C GLN A 39 -20.41 -7.97 10.78
N ALA A 40 -20.89 -8.65 9.72
CA ALA A 40 -20.44 -9.98 9.33
C ALA A 40 -19.16 -9.92 8.50
N GLY A 41 -18.41 -11.02 8.47
CA GLY A 41 -17.23 -11.19 7.66
C GLY A 41 -16.07 -10.29 8.06
N GLN A 42 -15.36 -9.75 7.04
CA GLN A 42 -14.19 -8.93 7.27
C GLN A 42 -13.95 -7.94 6.11
N PHE A 43 -13.34 -6.82 6.42
CA PHE A 43 -12.76 -5.94 5.41
C PHE A 43 -11.42 -6.49 4.93
N ARG A 44 -11.26 -6.56 3.63
CA ARG A 44 -10.00 -6.83 2.94
C ARG A 44 -9.50 -5.50 2.39
N VAL A 45 -8.46 -4.95 3.01
CA VAL A 45 -7.91 -3.63 2.68
C VAL A 45 -6.57 -3.81 2.00
N ALA A 46 -6.45 -3.38 0.77
CA ALA A 46 -5.22 -3.45 -0.02
C ALA A 46 -4.69 -2.05 -0.32
N LEU A 47 -3.44 -1.79 0.06
CA LEU A 47 -2.66 -0.64 -0.35
C LEU A 47 -1.89 -1.02 -1.61
N VAL A 48 -2.12 -0.34 -2.71
CA VAL A 48 -1.55 -0.66 -4.01
C VAL A 48 -0.94 0.55 -4.70
N ASP A 49 0.11 0.33 -5.45
CA ASP A 49 0.61 1.29 -6.45
C ASP A 49 -0.14 1.13 -7.79
N ALA A 50 0.26 1.87 -8.81
CA ALA A 50 -0.38 1.80 -10.13
C ALA A 50 -0.31 0.39 -10.76
N ALA A 51 0.79 -0.34 -10.56
CA ALA A 51 0.95 -1.70 -11.09
C ALA A 51 0.05 -2.69 -10.34
N GLY A 52 0.00 -2.60 -9.00
CA GLY A 52 -0.89 -3.40 -8.16
C GLY A 52 -2.37 -3.11 -8.44
N TYR A 53 -2.73 -1.83 -8.65
CA TYR A 53 -4.09 -1.42 -9.02
C TYR A 53 -4.54 -2.02 -10.36
N ALA A 54 -3.62 -2.11 -11.32
CA ALA A 54 -3.84 -2.74 -12.61
C ALA A 54 -3.79 -4.29 -12.57
N GLY A 55 -3.55 -4.89 -11.40
CA GLY A 55 -3.42 -6.34 -11.25
C GLY A 55 -2.13 -6.93 -11.83
N LYS A 56 -1.11 -6.10 -12.05
CA LYS A 56 0.20 -6.48 -12.62
C LYS A 56 1.26 -6.75 -11.54
N ALA A 57 0.98 -6.39 -10.31
CA ALA A 57 1.84 -6.60 -9.15
C ALA A 57 1.01 -6.95 -7.91
N ALA A 58 1.65 -7.54 -6.90
CA ALA A 58 1.05 -7.74 -5.60
C ALA A 58 0.80 -6.39 -4.89
N PRO A 59 -0.15 -6.32 -3.95
CA PRO A 59 -0.30 -5.15 -3.09
C PRO A 59 1.00 -4.82 -2.33
N ILE A 60 1.25 -3.52 -2.11
CA ILE A 60 2.34 -3.05 -1.24
C ILE A 60 2.14 -3.54 0.19
N ALA A 61 0.89 -3.49 0.67
CA ALA A 61 0.48 -4.05 1.94
C ALA A 61 -1.01 -4.44 1.89
N ALA A 62 -1.39 -5.42 2.71
CA ALA A 62 -2.79 -5.82 2.87
C ALA A 62 -3.12 -6.04 4.34
N ARG A 63 -4.38 -5.79 4.71
CA ARG A 63 -4.91 -6.03 6.05
C ARG A 63 -6.28 -6.70 5.94
N LEU A 64 -6.54 -7.57 6.92
CA LEU A 64 -7.86 -8.15 7.16
C LEU A 64 -8.34 -7.60 8.50
N GLN A 65 -9.52 -7.02 8.54
CA GLN A 65 -10.07 -6.40 9.73
C GLN A 65 -11.56 -6.66 9.83
N PRO A 66 -12.04 -7.36 10.87
CA PRO A 66 -13.47 -7.46 11.12
C PRO A 66 -14.13 -6.09 11.30
N PRO A 67 -15.36 -5.89 10.85
CA PRO A 67 -16.12 -4.68 11.15
C PRO A 67 -16.19 -4.41 12.66
N SER A 68 -16.15 -3.15 13.06
CA SER A 68 -16.17 -2.73 14.46
C SER A 68 -17.01 -1.47 14.63
N GLY A 69 -18.30 -1.63 14.88
CA GLY A 69 -19.24 -0.53 15.04
C GLY A 69 -19.38 0.32 13.76
N ASP A 70 -19.62 1.62 13.93
CA ASP A 70 -19.87 2.54 12.81
C ASP A 70 -18.60 2.90 12.02
N VAL A 71 -17.43 2.76 12.63
CA VAL A 71 -16.13 3.10 12.04
C VAL A 71 -15.11 2.02 12.38
N THR A 72 -14.69 1.29 11.37
CA THR A 72 -13.58 0.34 11.51
C THR A 72 -12.27 1.01 11.12
N ARG A 73 -11.26 0.93 12.00
CA ARG A 73 -9.95 1.53 11.79
C ARG A 73 -8.93 0.49 11.38
N VAL A 74 -8.15 0.82 10.36
CA VAL A 74 -7.06 -0.01 9.85
C VAL A 74 -5.81 0.86 9.73
N ARG A 75 -4.66 0.35 10.21
CA ARG A 75 -3.40 1.07 10.15
C ARG A 75 -2.38 0.33 9.29
N PHE A 76 -1.69 1.09 8.48
CA PHE A 76 -0.47 0.68 7.79
C PHE A 76 0.68 1.53 8.34
N ALA A 77 1.63 0.88 9.01
CA ALA A 77 2.82 1.53 9.52
C ALA A 77 3.94 1.54 8.47
N ASP A 78 4.79 2.54 8.55
CA ASP A 78 6.02 2.64 7.75
C ASP A 78 5.78 2.52 6.24
N VAL A 79 4.72 3.16 5.73
CA VAL A 79 4.44 3.22 4.29
C VAL A 79 5.47 4.13 3.61
N PRO A 80 6.27 3.62 2.66
CA PRO A 80 7.25 4.45 1.95
C PRO A 80 6.57 5.62 1.24
N SER A 81 7.28 6.75 1.12
CA SER A 81 6.78 7.88 0.32
C SER A 81 6.51 7.43 -1.11
N GLY A 82 5.36 7.83 -1.65
CA GLY A 82 4.92 7.41 -2.98
C GLY A 82 3.45 7.68 -3.24
N ARG A 83 2.98 7.27 -4.40
CA ARG A 83 1.60 7.44 -4.83
C ARG A 83 0.89 6.10 -4.83
N TYR A 84 -0.20 6.01 -4.08
CA TYR A 84 -0.94 4.77 -3.81
C TYR A 84 -2.43 4.96 -3.95
N ALA A 85 -3.15 3.85 -4.01
CA ALA A 85 -4.60 3.79 -3.82
C ALA A 85 -4.94 2.73 -2.78
N LEU A 86 -6.05 2.90 -2.07
CA LEU A 86 -6.66 1.88 -1.23
C LEU A 86 -7.86 1.26 -1.95
N MET A 87 -7.92 -0.05 -1.90
CA MET A 87 -9.05 -0.86 -2.34
C MET A 87 -9.58 -1.62 -1.14
N VAL A 88 -10.86 -1.48 -0.86
CA VAL A 88 -11.54 -2.16 0.25
C VAL A 88 -12.66 -3.04 -0.30
N ILE A 89 -12.70 -4.29 0.15
CA ILE A 89 -13.81 -5.22 -0.07
C ILE A 89 -14.35 -5.60 1.30
N HIS A 90 -15.66 -5.52 1.48
CA HIS A 90 -16.35 -6.08 2.64
C HIS A 90 -16.77 -7.51 2.31
N ASP A 91 -15.87 -8.45 2.55
CA ASP A 91 -16.04 -9.88 2.34
C ASP A 91 -16.95 -10.45 3.45
N GLU A 92 -18.26 -10.39 3.21
CA GLU A 92 -19.28 -10.71 4.22
C GLU A 92 -19.42 -12.22 4.44
N ASN A 93 -19.10 -13.04 3.45
CA ASN A 93 -19.20 -14.50 3.51
C ASN A 93 -17.85 -15.22 3.70
N GLY A 94 -16.73 -14.49 3.69
CA GLY A 94 -15.38 -15.03 3.95
C GLY A 94 -14.78 -15.82 2.78
N ASN A 95 -15.25 -15.61 1.54
CA ASN A 95 -14.76 -16.35 0.37
C ASN A 95 -13.48 -15.72 -0.26
N GLY A 96 -13.04 -14.57 0.23
CA GLY A 96 -11.79 -13.93 -0.16
C GLY A 96 -11.87 -13.07 -1.41
N ARG A 97 -13.04 -12.79 -1.95
CA ARG A 97 -13.25 -12.02 -3.18
C ARG A 97 -14.48 -11.13 -3.06
N LEU A 98 -14.62 -10.18 -3.98
CA LEU A 98 -15.84 -9.39 -4.12
C LEU A 98 -16.86 -10.19 -4.94
N ASP A 99 -17.97 -10.52 -4.35
CA ASP A 99 -19.06 -11.22 -5.04
C ASP A 99 -19.86 -10.28 -5.92
N THR A 100 -20.27 -10.80 -7.07
CA THR A 100 -21.07 -10.08 -8.06
C THR A 100 -22.30 -10.90 -8.46
N ASN A 101 -23.36 -10.21 -8.90
CA ASN A 101 -24.51 -10.86 -9.48
C ASN A 101 -24.26 -11.32 -10.95
N LEU A 102 -25.27 -11.91 -11.58
CA LEU A 102 -25.17 -12.44 -12.95
C LEU A 102 -24.83 -11.40 -14.02
N VAL A 103 -25.06 -10.12 -13.74
CA VAL A 103 -24.72 -9.02 -14.66
C VAL A 103 -23.41 -8.29 -14.27
N GLY A 104 -22.65 -8.88 -13.33
CA GLY A 104 -21.34 -8.37 -12.93
C GLY A 104 -21.37 -7.20 -11.93
N MET A 105 -22.54 -6.88 -11.36
CA MET A 105 -22.65 -5.84 -10.33
C MET A 105 -22.27 -6.39 -8.95
N PRO A 106 -21.46 -5.68 -8.16
CA PRO A 106 -21.13 -6.10 -6.80
C PRO A 106 -22.37 -6.30 -5.94
N VAL A 107 -22.43 -7.41 -5.20
CA VAL A 107 -23.47 -7.68 -4.20
C VAL A 107 -22.93 -7.54 -2.78
N GLU A 108 -21.62 -7.53 -2.60
CA GLU A 108 -20.94 -7.19 -1.37
C GLU A 108 -20.44 -5.74 -1.37
N GLY A 109 -20.15 -5.22 -0.18
CA GLY A 109 -19.66 -3.85 -0.02
C GLY A 109 -18.26 -3.65 -0.59
N TYR A 110 -17.99 -2.50 -1.13
CA TYR A 110 -16.65 -2.12 -1.59
C TYR A 110 -16.41 -0.61 -1.44
N GLY A 111 -15.15 -0.21 -1.42
CA GLY A 111 -14.75 1.19 -1.35
C GLY A 111 -13.37 1.43 -1.92
N PHE A 112 -13.08 2.69 -2.21
CA PHE A 112 -11.78 3.16 -2.70
C PHE A 112 -11.38 4.43 -1.99
N SER A 113 -10.08 4.68 -1.86
CA SER A 113 -9.58 6.00 -1.44
C SER A 113 -10.18 7.12 -2.30
N ASN A 114 -10.31 8.32 -1.73
CA ASN A 114 -10.97 9.48 -2.32
C ASN A 114 -12.48 9.33 -2.60
N ASN A 115 -13.09 8.18 -2.34
CA ASN A 115 -14.53 7.92 -2.53
C ASN A 115 -15.07 8.38 -3.90
N PRO A 116 -14.46 8.02 -5.05
CA PRO A 116 -14.87 8.51 -6.36
C PRO A 116 -16.32 8.09 -6.67
N ARG A 117 -17.15 9.03 -7.11
CA ARG A 117 -18.57 8.79 -7.44
C ARG A 117 -18.73 8.41 -8.91
N VAL A 118 -18.30 7.21 -9.27
CA VAL A 118 -18.38 6.67 -10.64
C VAL A 118 -19.13 5.34 -10.65
N MET A 119 -19.80 5.02 -11.77
CA MET A 119 -20.57 3.78 -11.94
C MET A 119 -19.73 2.64 -12.53
N ARG A 120 -18.44 2.72 -12.41
CA ARG A 120 -17.44 1.74 -12.83
C ARG A 120 -16.35 1.61 -11.76
N LYS A 121 -15.42 0.67 -11.91
CA LYS A 121 -14.19 0.71 -11.13
C LYS A 121 -13.49 2.06 -11.40
N PRO A 122 -13.14 2.85 -10.38
CA PRO A 122 -12.37 4.08 -10.57
C PRO A 122 -11.06 3.82 -11.31
N THR A 123 -10.54 4.81 -11.99
CA THR A 123 -9.15 4.77 -12.46
C THR A 123 -8.19 4.89 -11.26
N PHE A 124 -6.93 4.51 -11.45
CA PHE A 124 -5.92 4.71 -10.42
C PHE A 124 -5.84 6.18 -9.98
N ASP A 125 -5.83 7.10 -10.94
CA ASP A 125 -5.74 8.55 -10.65
C ASP A 125 -6.92 9.09 -9.86
N GLU A 126 -8.14 8.56 -10.05
CA GLU A 126 -9.31 8.95 -9.27
C GLU A 126 -9.25 8.47 -7.82
N ALA A 127 -8.60 7.34 -7.56
CA ALA A 127 -8.43 6.76 -6.23
C ALA A 127 -7.09 7.10 -5.58
N ALA A 128 -6.10 7.60 -6.33
CA ALA A 128 -4.75 7.79 -5.85
C ALA A 128 -4.60 8.94 -4.86
N PHE A 129 -3.71 8.75 -3.90
CA PHE A 129 -3.25 9.75 -2.94
C PHE A 129 -1.73 9.64 -2.76
N ASP A 130 -1.12 10.72 -2.29
CA ASP A 130 0.32 10.78 -2.07
C ASP A 130 0.64 10.55 -0.59
N VAL A 131 1.59 9.67 -0.31
CA VAL A 131 2.19 9.47 1.01
C VAL A 131 3.53 10.21 1.04
N GLY A 132 3.66 11.17 1.93
CA GLY A 132 4.89 11.91 2.20
C GLY A 132 5.61 11.41 3.44
N VAL A 133 6.07 12.33 4.27
CA VAL A 133 6.76 12.04 5.54
C VAL A 133 5.83 12.14 6.75
N ASP A 134 4.70 12.81 6.60
CA ASP A 134 3.73 13.04 7.68
C ASP A 134 2.68 11.93 7.69
N ALA A 135 2.21 11.59 8.89
CA ALA A 135 1.11 10.64 9.05
C ALA A 135 -0.15 11.13 8.32
N LEU A 136 -0.84 10.21 7.65
CA LEU A 136 -2.02 10.51 6.84
C LEU A 136 -3.23 9.74 7.38
N THR A 137 -4.39 10.40 7.40
CA THR A 137 -5.68 9.76 7.71
C THR A 137 -6.59 9.84 6.50
N LEU A 138 -7.20 8.72 6.14
CA LEU A 138 -8.15 8.62 5.04
C LEU A 138 -9.47 8.04 5.52
N ASP A 139 -10.58 8.59 5.03
CA ASP A 139 -11.93 8.05 5.21
C ASP A 139 -12.40 7.34 3.94
N ILE A 140 -12.87 6.09 4.09
CA ILE A 140 -13.42 5.30 2.99
C ILE A 140 -14.86 4.91 3.34
N ALA A 141 -15.80 5.30 2.51
CA ALA A 141 -17.20 4.90 2.60
C ALA A 141 -17.43 3.64 1.75
N ILE A 142 -18.04 2.62 2.37
CA ILE A 142 -18.44 1.38 1.69
C ILE A 142 -19.77 1.62 0.94
N ARG A 143 -19.89 1.05 -0.24
CA ARG A 143 -21.08 1.13 -1.11
C ARG A 143 -21.65 -0.23 -1.37
#